data_84e9de50cdd5068f828d078c2cb08581
#
_entry.id   84e9de50cdd5068f828d078c2cb08581
#
_cell.length_a   1.000
_cell.length_b   1.000
_cell.length_c   1.000
_cell.angle_alpha   90.00
_cell.angle_beta   90.00
_cell.angle_gamma   90.00
#
_symmetry.space_group_name_H-M   'P 1'
#
loop_
_entity.id
_entity.type
_entity.pdbx_description
1 polymer ?
#
loop_
_entity_poly.entity_id
_entity_poly.type
_entity_poly.pdbx_seq_one_letter_code
_entity_poly.pdbx_strand_id
1 'polypeptide(L)'
;MKSNQKLKQLAVAVSLSLISASAFATNGYFPHGIGVKAKGMGGASVAMTQDAFAGANNPAAAAFVGNRWDLGVDFFMPDRSASRSSAAAGGSIGSVKSAERTFPIPEFGYNVALSDKLGVGVAVYGNGGMNTTYRGTGFGCLNIRVSPPTQYPGNALC
;
A
#
# COMPACT_ATOMS: atom_id res chain seq x y z
N MET A 1 7.39 -46.23 9.02
CA MET A 1 6.21 -45.71 8.29
C MET A 1 5.74 -44.34 8.71
N LYS A 2 5.80 -43.92 9.98
CA LYS A 2 5.37 -42.56 10.46
C LYS A 2 6.23 -41.39 9.93
N SER A 3 7.52 -41.60 9.63
CA SER A 3 8.42 -40.55 9.11
C SER A 3 8.02 -40.06 7.71
N ASN A 4 7.67 -40.99 6.82
CA ASN A 4 7.29 -40.65 5.44
C ASN A 4 5.96 -39.85 5.34
N GLN A 5 5.06 -40.05 6.31
CA GLN A 5 3.83 -39.27 6.35
C GLN A 5 4.07 -37.79 6.75
N LYS A 6 4.96 -37.56 7.72
CA LYS A 6 5.34 -36.21 8.13
C LYS A 6 6.04 -35.44 6.99
N LEU A 7 6.91 -36.14 6.25
CA LEU A 7 7.60 -35.54 5.09
C LEU A 7 6.62 -35.20 3.97
N LYS A 8 5.63 -36.04 3.70
CA LYS A 8 4.57 -35.73 2.72
C LYS A 8 3.69 -34.56 3.16
N GLN A 9 3.32 -34.49 4.43
CA GLN A 9 2.54 -33.37 4.98
C GLN A 9 3.32 -32.06 4.91
N LEU A 10 4.62 -32.08 5.22
CA LEU A 10 5.49 -30.91 5.10
C LEU A 10 5.62 -30.46 3.64
N ALA A 11 5.81 -31.37 2.71
CA ALA A 11 5.91 -31.08 1.29
C ALA A 11 4.60 -30.46 0.75
N VAL A 12 3.44 -30.98 1.15
CA VAL A 12 2.12 -30.41 0.77
C VAL A 12 1.94 -29.01 1.38
N ALA A 13 2.31 -28.81 2.64
CA ALA A 13 2.21 -27.49 3.29
C ALA A 13 3.10 -26.45 2.61
N VAL A 14 4.34 -26.82 2.26
CA VAL A 14 5.28 -25.95 1.53
C VAL A 14 4.78 -25.67 0.12
N SER A 15 4.23 -26.66 -0.57
CA SER A 15 3.67 -26.47 -1.92
C SER A 15 2.46 -25.53 -1.92
N LEU A 16 1.55 -25.66 -0.94
CA LEU A 16 0.41 -24.77 -0.77
C LEU A 16 0.83 -23.35 -0.43
N SER A 17 1.87 -23.14 0.37
CA SER A 17 2.39 -21.80 0.68
C SER A 17 3.07 -21.11 -0.51
N LEU A 18 3.63 -21.87 -1.46
CA LEU A 18 4.24 -21.33 -2.67
C LEU A 18 3.20 -20.91 -3.74
N ILE A 19 2.00 -21.48 -3.72
CA ILE A 19 0.92 -21.14 -4.66
C ILE A 19 0.24 -19.83 -4.26
N SER A 20 0.30 -19.44 -3.00
CA SER A 20 -0.31 -18.19 -2.50
C SER A 20 0.51 -16.92 -2.77
N ALA A 21 1.66 -17.02 -3.46
CA ALA A 21 2.59 -15.90 -3.67
C ALA A 21 2.12 -14.82 -4.67
N SER A 22 0.95 -14.95 -5.29
CA SER A 22 0.44 -13.99 -6.28
C SER A 22 -0.87 -13.32 -5.88
N ALA A 23 -1.19 -13.24 -4.60
CA ALA A 23 -2.30 -12.43 -4.12
C ALA A 23 -1.93 -10.94 -4.18
N PHE A 24 -2.19 -10.30 -5.31
CA PHE A 24 -2.22 -8.84 -5.40
C PHE A 24 -3.48 -8.34 -4.73
N ALA A 25 -3.44 -8.17 -3.43
CA ALA A 25 -4.56 -7.63 -2.68
C ALA A 25 -4.14 -6.36 -1.96
N THR A 26 -4.66 -5.24 -2.41
CA THR A 26 -4.71 -4.00 -1.64
C THR A 26 -6.16 -3.70 -1.31
N ASN A 27 -6.43 -3.11 -0.16
CA ASN A 27 -7.75 -2.60 0.21
C ASN A 27 -8.02 -1.23 -0.46
N GLY A 28 -7.72 -1.10 -1.75
CA GLY A 28 -7.80 0.18 -2.46
C GLY A 28 -6.74 1.17 -1.96
N TYR A 29 -7.15 2.25 -1.30
CA TYR A 29 -6.23 3.28 -0.78
C TYR A 29 -5.53 2.90 0.53
N PHE A 30 -6.03 1.91 1.25
CA PHE A 30 -5.53 1.56 2.57
C PHE A 30 -4.42 0.51 2.50
N PRO A 31 -3.30 0.70 3.25
CA PRO A 31 -2.32 -0.36 3.44
C PRO A 31 -2.93 -1.51 4.24
N HIS A 32 -2.33 -2.70 4.14
CA HIS A 32 -2.78 -3.89 4.86
C HIS A 32 -2.67 -3.80 6.38
N GLY A 33 -1.99 -2.79 6.90
CA GLY A 33 -1.83 -2.52 8.33
C GLY A 33 -1.06 -1.23 8.52
N ILE A 34 -1.18 -0.64 9.70
CA ILE A 34 -0.51 0.60 10.07
C ILE A 34 0.70 0.26 10.92
N GLY A 35 1.86 0.82 10.57
CA GLY A 35 3.15 0.50 11.17
C GLY A 35 3.89 -0.63 10.46
N VAL A 36 5.22 -0.59 10.49
CA VAL A 36 6.11 -1.52 9.78
C VAL A 36 5.87 -2.98 10.19
N LYS A 37 5.60 -3.23 11.47
CA LYS A 37 5.36 -4.60 11.96
C LYS A 37 4.04 -5.17 11.43
N ALA A 38 2.97 -4.38 11.45
CA ALA A 38 1.68 -4.78 10.91
C ALA A 38 1.78 -5.10 9.40
N LYS A 39 2.47 -4.25 8.65
CA LYS A 39 2.74 -4.46 7.21
C LYS A 39 3.57 -5.72 6.97
N GLY A 40 4.61 -5.96 7.77
CA GLY A 40 5.44 -7.16 7.69
C GLY A 40 4.70 -8.47 7.94
N MET A 41 3.58 -8.40 8.64
CA MET A 41 2.67 -9.54 8.89
C MET A 41 1.49 -9.61 7.90
N GLY A 42 1.56 -8.86 6.79
CA GLY A 42 0.49 -8.83 5.80
C GLY A 42 -0.83 -8.25 6.33
N GLY A 43 -0.78 -7.41 7.38
CA GLY A 43 -1.94 -6.80 8.02
C GLY A 43 -2.59 -7.61 9.13
N ALA A 44 -2.05 -8.77 9.50
CA ALA A 44 -2.57 -9.60 10.60
C ALA A 44 -2.22 -9.01 11.97
N SER A 45 -2.67 -7.78 12.25
CA SER A 45 -2.25 -6.97 13.39
C SER A 45 -3.37 -6.52 14.32
N VAL A 46 -4.63 -6.84 14.01
CA VAL A 46 -5.79 -6.34 14.78
C VAL A 46 -5.76 -6.75 16.25
N ALA A 47 -5.24 -7.93 16.56
CA ALA A 47 -5.10 -8.43 17.93
C ALA A 47 -3.67 -8.31 18.49
N MET A 48 -2.78 -7.60 17.80
CA MET A 48 -1.37 -7.50 18.19
C MET A 48 -1.04 -6.15 18.81
N THR A 49 -0.28 -6.16 19.90
CA THR A 49 0.11 -4.98 20.69
C THR A 49 1.62 -4.76 20.65
N GLN A 50 2.23 -4.88 19.47
CA GLN A 50 3.68 -4.94 19.32
C GLN A 50 4.37 -3.58 19.23
N ASP A 51 3.62 -2.51 18.95
CA ASP A 51 4.15 -1.15 18.79
C ASP A 51 3.09 -0.09 19.10
N ALA A 52 3.49 1.17 19.10
CA ALA A 52 2.61 2.31 19.35
C ALA A 52 1.57 2.55 18.23
N PHE A 53 1.68 1.86 17.08
CA PHE A 53 0.67 1.91 16.02
C PHE A 53 -0.49 0.95 16.25
N ALA A 54 -0.41 0.08 17.26
CA ALA A 54 -1.45 -0.91 17.52
C ALA A 54 -2.83 -0.27 17.73
N GLY A 55 -2.90 0.88 18.39
CA GLY A 55 -4.13 1.65 18.57
C GLY A 55 -4.76 2.14 17.26
N ALA A 56 -3.98 2.36 16.21
CA ALA A 56 -4.47 2.73 14.89
C ALA A 56 -5.03 1.52 14.11
N ASN A 57 -4.52 0.32 14.37
CA ASN A 57 -5.06 -0.94 13.82
C ASN A 57 -6.29 -1.43 14.59
N ASN A 58 -6.28 -1.24 15.92
CA ASN A 58 -7.38 -1.57 16.82
C ASN A 58 -7.33 -0.66 18.05
N PRO A 59 -8.27 0.28 18.23
CA PRO A 59 -8.27 1.20 19.37
C PRO A 59 -8.17 0.53 20.74
N ALA A 60 -8.77 -0.65 20.92
CA ALA A 60 -8.69 -1.40 22.17
C ALA A 60 -7.26 -1.86 22.51
N ALA A 61 -6.39 -2.01 21.51
CA ALA A 61 -5.01 -2.40 21.71
C ALA A 61 -4.19 -1.35 22.46
N ALA A 62 -4.58 -0.08 22.45
CA ALA A 62 -3.89 1.00 23.14
C ALA A 62 -3.73 0.75 24.66
N ALA A 63 -4.69 0.04 25.28
CA ALA A 63 -4.61 -0.32 26.71
C ALA A 63 -3.50 -1.34 27.01
N PHE A 64 -3.05 -2.10 26.02
CA PHE A 64 -2.12 -3.22 26.20
C PHE A 64 -0.72 -2.95 25.66
N VAL A 65 -0.50 -1.86 24.95
CA VAL A 65 0.79 -1.50 24.33
C VAL A 65 1.80 -1.00 25.38
N GLY A 66 1.31 -0.42 26.47
CA GLY A 66 2.17 0.22 27.48
C GLY A 66 2.66 1.61 27.04
N ASN A 67 3.64 2.15 27.79
CA ASN A 67 4.22 3.46 27.50
C ASN A 67 5.35 3.31 26.51
N ARG A 68 5.16 3.77 25.29
CA ARG A 68 6.19 3.69 24.26
C ARG A 68 5.96 4.67 23.11
N TRP A 69 7.00 4.89 22.35
CA TRP A 69 6.95 5.55 21.06
C TRP A 69 7.71 4.73 20.03
N ASP A 70 7.28 4.81 18.80
CA ASP A 70 7.89 4.12 17.67
C ASP A 70 7.96 5.08 16.47
N LEU A 71 9.06 4.98 15.74
CA LEU A 71 9.28 5.66 14.46
C LEU A 71 9.38 4.60 13.36
N GLY A 72 8.86 4.92 12.20
CA GLY A 72 8.97 4.09 11.02
C GLY A 72 9.09 4.91 9.76
N VAL A 73 9.61 4.29 8.72
CA VAL A 73 9.54 4.79 7.35
C VAL A 73 9.12 3.64 6.45
N ASP A 74 8.04 3.84 5.72
CA ASP A 74 7.58 2.91 4.70
C ASP A 74 8.02 3.41 3.33
N PHE A 75 8.66 2.56 2.54
CA PHE A 75 9.01 2.83 1.15
C PHE A 75 7.99 2.18 0.23
N PHE A 76 6.97 2.94 -0.13
CA PHE A 76 5.98 2.47 -1.08
C PHE A 76 6.50 2.60 -2.51
N MET A 77 6.65 1.48 -3.21
CA MET A 77 7.25 1.41 -4.54
C MET A 77 6.30 0.79 -5.57
N PRO A 78 5.23 1.49 -5.98
CA PRO A 78 4.28 0.96 -6.95
C PRO A 78 4.85 0.97 -8.36
N ASP A 79 4.69 -0.13 -9.11
CA ASP A 79 4.94 -0.17 -10.55
C ASP A 79 3.61 0.06 -11.29
N ARG A 80 3.40 1.28 -11.75
CA ARG A 80 2.17 1.71 -12.40
C ARG A 80 2.41 2.05 -13.85
N SER A 81 1.49 1.61 -14.70
CA SER A 81 1.49 1.95 -16.12
C SER A 81 0.10 2.42 -16.56
N ALA A 82 0.07 3.21 -17.60
CA ALA A 82 -1.15 3.62 -18.27
C ALA A 82 -1.05 3.34 -19.76
N SER A 83 -2.18 3.01 -20.36
CA SER A 83 -2.31 2.86 -21.81
C SER A 83 -3.63 3.49 -22.28
N ARG A 84 -3.69 3.89 -23.52
CA ARG A 84 -4.91 4.39 -24.15
C ARG A 84 -5.11 3.73 -25.49
N SER A 85 -6.32 3.25 -25.77
CA SER A 85 -6.67 2.55 -27.01
C SER A 85 -7.79 3.25 -27.80
N SER A 86 -8.12 4.50 -27.50
CA SER A 86 -9.22 5.22 -28.15
C SER A 86 -8.74 6.08 -29.31
N ALA A 87 -9.26 5.83 -30.50
CA ALA A 87 -9.02 6.66 -31.68
C ALA A 87 -9.63 8.07 -31.53
N ALA A 88 -10.77 8.21 -30.82
CA ALA A 88 -11.46 9.46 -30.61
C ALA A 88 -10.70 10.42 -29.69
N ALA A 89 -9.78 9.91 -28.86
CA ALA A 89 -9.00 10.71 -27.91
C ALA A 89 -7.55 10.97 -28.38
N GLY A 90 -7.29 10.99 -29.70
CA GLY A 90 -5.97 11.31 -30.25
C GLY A 90 -5.06 10.10 -30.51
N GLY A 91 -5.65 8.92 -30.67
CA GLY A 91 -4.94 7.71 -31.08
C GLY A 91 -4.61 6.74 -29.96
N SER A 92 -4.07 5.59 -30.34
CA SER A 92 -3.62 4.56 -29.41
C SER A 92 -2.24 4.90 -28.86
N ILE A 93 -2.10 4.81 -27.55
CA ILE A 93 -0.81 4.91 -26.84
C ILE A 93 -0.56 3.59 -26.14
N GLY A 94 0.57 2.96 -26.43
CA GLY A 94 1.01 1.74 -25.77
C GLY A 94 1.21 1.94 -24.26
N SER A 95 1.51 0.86 -23.56
CA SER A 95 1.73 0.93 -22.11
C SER A 95 2.97 1.79 -21.78
N VAL A 96 2.77 2.81 -20.95
CA VAL A 96 3.83 3.71 -20.47
C VAL A 96 3.86 3.66 -18.96
N LYS A 97 5.06 3.48 -18.40
CA LYS A 97 5.27 3.44 -16.95
C LYS A 97 5.34 4.85 -16.35
N SER A 98 4.81 5.01 -15.14
CA SER A 98 4.94 6.23 -14.37
C SER A 98 6.41 6.47 -13.98
N ALA A 99 6.87 7.73 -14.06
CA ALA A 99 8.17 8.14 -13.56
C ALA A 99 8.20 8.18 -12.02
N GLU A 100 7.06 8.42 -11.38
CA GLU A 100 6.95 8.43 -9.92
C GLU A 100 6.76 6.99 -9.40
N ARG A 101 7.81 6.47 -8.76
CA ARG A 101 7.88 5.05 -8.39
C ARG A 101 8.27 4.80 -6.94
N THR A 102 8.68 5.81 -6.19
CA THR A 102 9.13 5.66 -4.81
C THR A 102 8.58 6.78 -3.95
N PHE A 103 7.88 6.38 -2.90
CA PHE A 103 7.23 7.28 -1.95
C PHE A 103 7.69 6.90 -0.55
N PRO A 104 8.63 7.66 0.06
CA PRO A 104 8.94 7.49 1.48
C PRO A 104 7.80 8.05 2.31
N ILE A 105 7.27 7.24 3.21
CA ILE A 105 6.14 7.59 4.10
C ILE A 105 6.66 7.51 5.53
N PRO A 106 6.95 8.64 6.18
CA PRO A 106 7.33 8.63 7.60
C PRO A 106 6.12 8.28 8.46
N GLU A 107 6.38 7.52 9.52
CA GLU A 107 5.38 7.08 10.48
C GLU A 107 5.87 7.37 11.90
N PHE A 108 4.98 7.85 12.77
CA PHE A 108 5.23 8.09 14.19
C PHE A 108 4.07 7.57 15.01
N GLY A 109 4.36 6.83 16.07
CA GLY A 109 3.38 6.37 17.05
C GLY A 109 3.82 6.69 18.47
N TYR A 110 2.89 7.10 19.30
CA TYR A 110 3.07 7.30 20.73
C TYR A 110 1.89 6.73 21.49
N ASN A 111 2.15 5.98 22.55
CA ASN A 111 1.12 5.39 23.39
C ASN A 111 1.48 5.52 24.87
N VAL A 112 0.47 5.80 25.69
CA VAL A 112 0.56 5.86 27.15
C VAL A 112 -0.54 4.99 27.75
N ALA A 113 -0.16 4.08 28.63
CA ALA A 113 -1.11 3.34 29.47
C ALA A 113 -1.46 4.20 30.68
N LEU A 114 -2.72 4.57 30.81
CA LEU A 114 -3.24 5.32 31.96
C LEU A 114 -3.70 4.40 33.10
N SER A 115 -4.11 3.18 32.76
CA SER A 115 -4.46 2.10 33.68
C SER A 115 -4.39 0.75 32.96
N ASP A 116 -4.61 -0.34 33.67
CA ASP A 116 -4.67 -1.70 33.09
C ASP A 116 -5.77 -1.89 32.04
N LYS A 117 -6.70 -0.94 31.94
CA LYS A 117 -7.85 -1.01 31.01
C LYS A 117 -7.97 0.21 30.09
N LEU A 118 -7.13 1.22 30.30
CA LEU A 118 -7.19 2.47 29.54
C LEU A 118 -5.82 2.87 29.03
N GLY A 119 -5.68 2.96 27.73
CA GLY A 119 -4.53 3.53 27.05
C GLY A 119 -4.96 4.65 26.10
N VAL A 120 -4.08 5.62 25.90
CA VAL A 120 -4.25 6.71 24.94
C VAL A 120 -3.05 6.71 24.02
N GLY A 121 -3.33 6.74 22.72
CA GLY A 121 -2.28 6.76 21.70
C GLY A 121 -2.55 7.79 20.63
N VAL A 122 -1.47 8.23 19.99
CA VAL A 122 -1.47 9.06 18.79
C VAL A 122 -0.61 8.36 17.75
N ALA A 123 -1.15 8.21 16.53
CA ALA A 123 -0.40 7.68 15.40
C ALA A 123 -0.50 8.65 14.23
N VAL A 124 0.65 8.95 13.64
CA VAL A 124 0.78 9.73 12.40
C VAL A 124 1.36 8.81 11.34
N TYR A 125 0.66 8.65 10.25
CA TYR A 125 1.03 7.75 9.15
C TYR A 125 0.47 8.26 7.83
N GLY A 126 1.08 7.89 6.72
CA GLY A 126 0.54 8.17 5.40
C GLY A 126 -0.47 7.13 4.96
N ASN A 127 -1.56 7.60 4.38
CA ASN A 127 -2.60 6.74 3.84
C ASN A 127 -3.22 7.34 2.57
N GLY A 128 -3.13 6.61 1.46
CA GLY A 128 -3.61 7.06 0.16
C GLY A 128 -2.76 8.19 -0.45
N GLY A 129 -3.28 8.81 -1.51
CA GLY A 129 -2.68 10.02 -2.06
C GLY A 129 -1.39 9.81 -2.86
N MET A 130 -1.41 8.95 -3.86
CA MET A 130 -0.31 8.82 -4.82
C MET A 130 -0.52 9.69 -6.03
N ASN A 131 0.59 10.19 -6.60
CA ASN A 131 0.59 10.77 -7.93
C ASN A 131 1.22 9.84 -8.97
N THR A 132 0.98 10.12 -10.23
CA THR A 132 1.62 9.50 -11.38
C THR A 132 2.15 10.58 -12.29
N THR A 133 3.28 10.31 -12.94
CA THR A 133 3.88 11.22 -13.91
C THR A 133 4.20 10.46 -15.18
N TYR A 134 3.56 10.82 -16.28
CA TYR A 134 3.77 10.23 -17.60
C TYR A 134 4.35 11.29 -18.56
N ARG A 135 5.62 11.67 -18.36
CA ARG A 135 6.28 12.73 -19.14
C ARG A 135 6.53 12.28 -20.58
N GLY A 136 6.29 13.19 -21.52
CA GLY A 136 6.61 12.98 -22.94
C GLY A 136 5.79 11.89 -23.64
N THR A 137 4.66 11.48 -23.08
CA THR A 137 3.93 10.30 -23.54
C THR A 137 2.73 10.58 -24.44
N GLY A 138 2.41 11.83 -24.69
CA GLY A 138 1.21 12.17 -25.47
C GLY A 138 -0.12 11.85 -24.76
N PHE A 139 -0.11 11.52 -23.46
CA PHE A 139 -1.32 11.49 -22.62
C PHE A 139 -1.83 12.91 -22.33
N GLY A 140 -1.85 13.76 -23.36
CA GLY A 140 -2.40 15.10 -23.26
C GLY A 140 -3.86 15.10 -23.68
N CYS A 141 -4.62 16.00 -23.11
CA CYS A 141 -5.96 16.26 -23.57
C CYS A 141 -5.91 17.01 -24.92
N LEU A 142 -6.61 16.49 -25.88
CA LEU A 142 -6.85 17.22 -27.11
C LEU A 142 -7.87 18.34 -26.82
N ASN A 143 -7.45 19.58 -26.88
CA ASN A 143 -8.40 20.69 -26.79
C ASN A 143 -9.11 20.87 -28.14
N ILE A 144 -10.23 20.19 -28.31
CA ILE A 144 -11.05 20.26 -29.52
C ILE A 144 -11.80 21.60 -29.68
N ARG A 145 -11.77 22.48 -28.69
CA ARG A 145 -12.45 23.79 -28.74
C ARG A 145 -11.59 24.90 -29.36
N VAL A 146 -10.30 24.60 -29.60
CA VAL A 146 -9.37 25.58 -30.19
C VAL A 146 -8.94 25.07 -31.56
N SER A 147 -8.95 25.91 -32.56
CA SER A 147 -8.48 25.59 -33.91
C SER A 147 -7.19 26.37 -34.19
N PRO A 148 -6.03 25.70 -34.41
CA PRO A 148 -5.86 24.24 -34.44
C PRO A 148 -5.92 23.61 -33.03
N PRO A 149 -6.31 22.32 -32.92
CA PRO A 149 -6.36 21.63 -31.64
C PRO A 149 -4.97 21.57 -31.00
N THR A 150 -4.88 22.00 -29.75
CA THR A 150 -3.63 21.94 -28.98
C THR A 150 -3.66 20.80 -27.98
N GLN A 151 -2.54 20.10 -27.89
CA GLN A 151 -2.37 19.02 -26.93
C GLN A 151 -1.75 19.57 -25.63
N TYR A 152 -2.42 19.42 -24.52
CA TYR A 152 -1.87 19.74 -23.21
C TYR A 152 -1.13 18.52 -22.64
N PRO A 153 0.20 18.62 -22.43
CA PRO A 153 0.93 17.52 -21.83
C PRO A 153 0.57 17.39 -20.34
N GLY A 154 0.26 16.19 -19.91
CA GLY A 154 0.39 15.83 -18.49
C GLY A 154 -0.83 15.42 -17.71
N ASN A 155 -2.01 15.23 -18.30
CA ASN A 155 -3.12 14.72 -17.51
C ASN A 155 -3.78 13.50 -18.16
N ALA A 156 -3.70 12.33 -17.50
CA ALA A 156 -4.32 11.09 -17.96
C ALA A 156 -5.84 11.06 -17.73
N LEU A 157 -6.42 12.10 -17.13
CA LEU A 157 -7.84 12.18 -16.74
C LEU A 157 -8.70 12.95 -17.74
N CYS A 158 -8.15 13.26 -18.90
CA CYS A 158 -8.95 13.83 -19.97
C CYS A 158 -9.44 12.69 -20.86
#